data_f8f056e12be0cebdf4a53037a924723e
#
_entry.id   f8f056e12be0cebdf4a53037a924723e
#
_cell.length_a   1.000
_cell.length_b   1.000
_cell.length_c   1.000
_cell.angle_alpha   90.00
_cell.angle_beta   90.00
_cell.angle_gamma   90.00
#
_symmetry.space_group_name_H-M   'P 1'
#
loop_
_entity.id
_entity.type
_entity.pdbx_description
1 polymer ?
#
loop_
_entity_poly.entity_id
_entity_poly.type
_entity_poly.pdbx_seq_one_letter_code
_entity_poly.pdbx_strand_id
1 'polypeptide(L)'
;MTTPTAISLNSPTEPVQVFRPNVAAIALVCDSPHSGTQYPDDFGYDVALSELRKSEDTHVQWLWDATPSVGGTLVQATFPRSYIDVNRHAHDIDLDMLQDNWPGQVSPSERCLTLGNGLVFSQTTARTPIYARQLNVREVRHRIANYWEPYRQALTQALEEASKTGARWHLNLHSMPSNAYERLGRVAPGPLADVVLGDLNGRSCSAEFTELVAAAFRQRGYRVAINDPYSGQDLLREFGDPSRGFESLQIELNRALYLNEQSRELLPSATTLRANIAEVLQDIAAHIRSVVALKS
;
A
#
# COMPACT_ATOMS: atom_id res chain seq x y z
N MET A 1 31.73 -29.71 -21.53
CA MET A 1 31.53 -28.27 -21.39
C MET A 1 30.10 -27.99 -21.80
N THR A 2 29.19 -27.92 -20.85
CA THR A 2 27.78 -27.65 -21.08
C THR A 2 27.55 -26.14 -20.86
N THR A 3 27.16 -25.46 -21.93
CA THR A 3 26.80 -24.04 -21.94
C THR A 3 25.57 -23.83 -21.05
N PRO A 4 25.54 -22.85 -20.15
CA PRO A 4 24.34 -22.54 -19.36
C PRO A 4 23.28 -21.98 -20.30
N THR A 5 22.11 -22.59 -20.28
CA THR A 5 20.89 -22.12 -20.95
C THR A 5 20.52 -20.74 -20.42
N ALA A 6 20.45 -19.76 -21.31
CA ALA A 6 19.98 -18.44 -21.00
C ALA A 6 18.53 -18.50 -20.43
N ILE A 7 18.36 -17.99 -19.23
CA ILE A 7 17.03 -17.77 -18.63
C ILE A 7 16.34 -16.71 -19.50
N SER A 8 15.25 -17.10 -20.15
CA SER A 8 14.38 -16.21 -20.90
C SER A 8 13.76 -15.20 -19.91
N LEU A 9 14.26 -13.99 -19.93
CA LEU A 9 13.60 -12.83 -19.34
C LEU A 9 12.50 -12.42 -20.32
N ASN A 10 11.24 -12.60 -19.94
CA ASN A 10 10.03 -11.86 -20.36
C ASN A 10 8.80 -12.78 -20.54
N SER A 11 8.31 -13.32 -19.43
CA SER A 11 6.86 -13.45 -19.30
C SER A 11 6.38 -12.14 -18.65
N PRO A 12 5.30 -11.48 -19.14
CA PRO A 12 4.74 -10.33 -18.44
C PRO A 12 4.39 -10.78 -17.03
N THR A 13 4.99 -10.15 -16.04
CA THR A 13 4.71 -10.49 -14.64
C THR A 13 3.28 -10.04 -14.36
N GLU A 14 2.48 -10.92 -13.74
CA GLU A 14 1.12 -10.59 -13.32
C GLU A 14 1.10 -9.28 -12.53
N PRO A 15 0.17 -8.36 -12.80
CA PRO A 15 0.13 -7.04 -12.14
C PRO A 15 -0.13 -7.14 -10.64
N VAL A 16 -0.68 -8.26 -10.19
CA VAL A 16 -0.97 -8.54 -8.78
C VAL A 16 -0.48 -9.92 -8.41
N GLN A 17 0.08 -10.04 -7.22
CA GLN A 17 0.44 -11.34 -6.63
C GLN A 17 -0.35 -11.54 -5.34
N VAL A 18 -0.87 -12.75 -5.16
CA VAL A 18 -1.65 -13.17 -3.99
C VAL A 18 -0.97 -14.34 -3.32
N PHE A 19 -0.49 -14.13 -2.10
CA PHE A 19 0.14 -15.15 -1.27
C PHE A 19 -0.90 -15.65 -0.27
N ARG A 20 -1.38 -16.88 -0.51
CA ARG A 20 -2.39 -17.50 0.35
C ARG A 20 -1.77 -18.11 1.60
N PRO A 21 -2.55 -18.31 2.67
CA PRO A 21 -2.08 -18.98 3.88
C PRO A 21 -1.47 -20.35 3.58
N ASN A 22 -0.35 -20.64 4.24
CA ASN A 22 0.29 -21.96 4.20
C ASN A 22 0.01 -22.79 5.49
N VAL A 23 -0.83 -22.24 6.39
CA VAL A 23 -1.38 -22.85 7.60
C VAL A 23 -2.90 -22.63 7.63
N ALA A 24 -3.59 -23.05 8.70
CA ALA A 24 -5.02 -22.79 8.85
C ALA A 24 -5.35 -21.31 8.67
N ALA A 25 -6.21 -20.98 7.72
CA ALA A 25 -6.57 -19.61 7.37
C ALA A 25 -7.30 -18.90 8.51
N ILE A 26 -7.03 -17.63 8.67
CA ILE A 26 -7.74 -16.71 9.55
C ILE A 26 -8.33 -15.55 8.74
N ALA A 27 -9.24 -14.78 9.32
CA ALA A 27 -9.90 -13.65 8.66
C ALA A 27 -9.01 -12.40 8.50
N LEU A 28 -7.72 -12.59 8.18
CA LEU A 28 -6.72 -11.53 7.99
C LEU A 28 -6.33 -11.41 6.52
N VAL A 29 -6.43 -10.19 5.99
CA VAL A 29 -5.88 -9.82 4.69
C VAL A 29 -4.94 -8.64 4.88
N CYS A 30 -3.71 -8.77 4.40
CA CYS A 30 -2.76 -7.67 4.27
C CYS A 30 -2.65 -7.32 2.80
N ASP A 31 -2.56 -6.02 2.46
CA ASP A 31 -2.26 -5.61 1.11
C ASP A 31 -1.12 -4.60 1.05
N SER A 32 -0.27 -4.71 0.03
CA SER A 32 0.85 -3.81 -0.23
C SER A 32 0.69 -3.19 -1.62
N PRO A 33 -0.02 -2.05 -1.72
CA PRO A 33 -0.41 -1.46 -3.00
C PRO A 33 0.73 -0.71 -3.72
N HIS A 34 1.79 -0.33 -3.00
CA HIS A 34 2.78 0.62 -3.48
C HIS A 34 4.23 0.11 -3.46
N SER A 35 4.44 -1.17 -3.19
CA SER A 35 5.79 -1.75 -3.13
C SER A 35 6.31 -2.29 -4.47
N GLY A 36 5.48 -2.25 -5.52
CA GLY A 36 5.86 -2.72 -6.85
C GLY A 36 6.94 -1.87 -7.49
N THR A 37 7.89 -2.55 -8.15
CA THR A 37 9.08 -1.96 -8.80
C THR A 37 9.22 -2.36 -10.27
N GLN A 38 8.21 -3.03 -10.84
CA GLN A 38 8.20 -3.42 -12.24
C GLN A 38 7.56 -2.29 -13.05
N TYR A 39 8.40 -1.51 -13.71
CA TYR A 39 7.99 -0.37 -14.53
C TYR A 39 7.54 -0.88 -15.89
N PRO A 40 6.24 -0.72 -16.27
CA PRO A 40 5.76 -1.15 -17.58
C PRO A 40 6.46 -0.40 -18.72
N ASP A 41 6.73 -1.12 -19.82
CA ASP A 41 7.41 -0.56 -21.00
C ASP A 41 6.64 0.61 -21.62
N ASP A 42 5.31 0.62 -21.49
CA ASP A 42 4.41 1.65 -21.98
C ASP A 42 4.24 2.85 -21.03
N PHE A 43 4.99 2.92 -19.94
CA PHE A 43 4.88 4.01 -18.97
C PHE A 43 5.12 5.38 -19.64
N GLY A 44 6.15 5.49 -20.48
CA GLY A 44 6.42 6.68 -21.25
C GLY A 44 6.79 7.92 -20.43
N TYR A 45 7.45 7.74 -19.27
CA TYR A 45 7.93 8.83 -18.43
C TYR A 45 9.17 9.54 -19.04
N ASP A 46 9.36 10.82 -18.71
CA ASP A 46 10.47 11.67 -19.16
C ASP A 46 11.26 12.27 -17.98
N VAL A 47 11.47 11.47 -16.96
CA VAL A 47 12.27 11.82 -15.77
C VAL A 47 13.23 10.67 -15.43
N ALA A 48 14.24 10.95 -14.62
CA ALA A 48 15.11 9.87 -14.15
C ALA A 48 14.31 8.84 -13.34
N LEU A 49 14.56 7.55 -13.55
CA LEU A 49 13.92 6.47 -12.81
C LEU A 49 14.08 6.63 -11.30
N SER A 50 15.22 7.13 -10.83
CA SER A 50 15.46 7.44 -9.41
C SER A 50 14.46 8.43 -8.82
N GLU A 51 13.93 9.37 -9.62
CA GLU A 51 12.90 10.31 -9.17
C GLU A 51 11.53 9.62 -8.99
N LEU A 52 11.14 8.74 -9.92
CA LEU A 52 9.91 7.96 -9.81
C LEU A 52 9.96 7.04 -8.58
N ARG A 53 11.09 6.39 -8.35
CA ARG A 53 11.31 5.47 -7.23
C ARG A 53 11.15 6.11 -5.86
N LYS A 54 11.26 7.43 -5.74
CA LYS A 54 11.01 8.14 -4.47
C LYS A 54 9.57 8.01 -3.98
N SER A 55 8.63 7.71 -4.87
CA SER A 55 7.21 7.48 -4.53
C SER A 55 6.91 6.05 -4.09
N GLU A 56 7.81 5.08 -4.34
CA GLU A 56 7.63 3.69 -3.96
C GLU A 56 7.68 3.48 -2.43
N ASP A 57 6.88 2.55 -1.96
CA ASP A 57 7.01 1.96 -0.62
C ASP A 57 7.91 0.71 -0.71
N THR A 58 9.16 0.93 -1.20
CA THR A 58 10.12 -0.12 -1.54
C THR A 58 10.31 -1.08 -0.37
N HIS A 59 10.28 -2.40 -0.66
CA HIS A 59 10.46 -3.51 0.30
C HIS A 59 9.35 -3.70 1.35
N VAL A 60 8.25 -2.95 1.34
CA VAL A 60 7.17 -3.14 2.31
C VAL A 60 6.61 -4.56 2.23
N GLN A 61 6.37 -5.10 1.04
CA GLN A 61 5.91 -6.48 0.86
C GLN A 61 6.85 -7.53 1.47
N TRP A 62 8.17 -7.28 1.42
CA TRP A 62 9.18 -8.15 2.02
C TRP A 62 9.17 -8.08 3.56
N LEU A 63 8.91 -6.91 4.13
CA LEU A 63 8.78 -6.75 5.58
C LEU A 63 7.60 -7.53 6.15
N TRP A 64 6.54 -7.72 5.34
CA TRP A 64 5.28 -8.36 5.75
C TRP A 64 5.08 -9.78 5.17
N ASP A 65 6.11 -10.39 4.61
CA ASP A 65 6.04 -11.71 3.94
C ASP A 65 5.74 -12.87 4.88
N ALA A 66 5.77 -12.66 6.20
CA ALA A 66 5.31 -13.62 7.21
C ALA A 66 3.78 -13.76 7.28
N THR A 67 3.00 -12.89 6.61
CA THR A 67 1.53 -12.92 6.64
C THR A 67 0.93 -14.31 6.33
N PRO A 68 1.37 -15.06 5.29
CA PRO A 68 0.84 -16.40 5.04
C PRO A 68 1.14 -17.41 6.14
N SER A 69 2.24 -17.25 6.86
CA SER A 69 2.66 -18.18 7.91
C SER A 69 1.85 -18.04 9.21
N VAL A 70 1.16 -16.93 9.40
CA VAL A 70 0.22 -16.75 10.52
C VAL A 70 -1.23 -17.05 10.15
N GLY A 71 -1.49 -17.40 8.89
CA GLY A 71 -2.81 -17.76 8.37
C GLY A 71 -3.51 -16.63 7.61
N GLY A 72 -2.85 -15.49 7.38
CA GLY A 72 -3.36 -14.36 6.61
C GLY A 72 -3.10 -14.51 5.10
N THR A 73 -3.83 -13.75 4.29
CA THR A 73 -3.56 -13.57 2.85
C THR A 73 -2.81 -12.27 2.62
N LEU A 74 -1.73 -12.29 1.81
CA LEU A 74 -1.02 -11.08 1.38
C LEU A 74 -1.29 -10.83 -0.10
N VAL A 75 -1.78 -9.63 -0.43
CA VAL A 75 -1.99 -9.13 -1.80
C VAL A 75 -0.98 -8.03 -2.07
N GLN A 76 -0.27 -8.09 -3.20
CA GLN A 76 0.69 -7.03 -3.55
C GLN A 76 0.62 -6.62 -5.01
N ALA A 77 0.78 -5.32 -5.27
CA ALA A 77 1.02 -4.81 -6.61
C ALA A 77 2.47 -5.07 -7.02
N THR A 78 2.69 -5.41 -8.30
CA THR A 78 4.04 -5.58 -8.86
C THR A 78 4.55 -4.31 -9.54
N PHE A 79 3.65 -3.43 -9.96
CA PHE A 79 3.90 -2.17 -10.66
C PHE A 79 3.97 -0.97 -9.70
N PRO A 80 4.66 0.13 -10.11
CA PRO A 80 4.79 1.31 -9.27
C PRO A 80 3.51 2.14 -9.22
N ARG A 81 3.21 2.71 -8.06
CA ARG A 81 2.06 3.61 -7.87
C ARG A 81 2.09 4.85 -8.78
N SER A 82 3.25 5.26 -9.24
CA SER A 82 3.37 6.40 -10.16
C SER A 82 2.82 6.10 -11.55
N TYR A 83 2.75 4.82 -11.95
CA TYR A 83 2.11 4.38 -13.18
C TYR A 83 0.58 4.42 -13.06
N ILE A 84 0.05 3.81 -12.00
CA ILE A 84 -1.35 3.89 -11.57
C ILE A 84 -1.46 3.55 -10.09
N ASP A 85 -2.18 4.37 -9.31
CA ASP A 85 -2.31 4.19 -7.86
C ASP A 85 -3.61 3.46 -7.50
N VAL A 86 -3.48 2.20 -7.09
CA VAL A 86 -4.61 1.35 -6.70
C VAL A 86 -5.26 1.76 -5.36
N ASN A 87 -4.59 2.63 -4.58
CA ASN A 87 -5.15 3.27 -3.38
C ASN A 87 -5.72 4.67 -3.67
N ARG A 88 -6.23 4.85 -4.91
CA ARG A 88 -6.98 6.02 -5.37
C ARG A 88 -8.27 5.56 -6.05
N HIS A 89 -9.28 6.41 -5.99
CA HIS A 89 -10.53 6.17 -6.72
C HIS A 89 -10.29 6.25 -8.23
N ALA A 90 -10.98 5.41 -9.01
CA ALA A 90 -10.84 5.38 -10.48
C ALA A 90 -11.19 6.71 -11.16
N HIS A 91 -11.92 7.60 -10.49
CA HIS A 91 -12.31 8.92 -11.00
C HIS A 91 -11.40 10.05 -10.48
N ASP A 92 -10.33 9.74 -9.73
CA ASP A 92 -9.36 10.73 -9.21
C ASP A 92 -8.34 11.10 -10.30
N ILE A 93 -8.84 11.73 -11.37
CA ILE A 93 -8.11 12.03 -12.59
C ILE A 93 -8.01 13.54 -12.78
N ASP A 94 -6.80 14.04 -13.01
CA ASP A 94 -6.54 15.41 -13.46
C ASP A 94 -6.76 15.47 -14.98
N LEU A 95 -7.77 16.25 -15.42
CA LEU A 95 -8.08 16.39 -16.83
C LEU A 95 -7.00 17.17 -17.61
N ASP A 96 -6.23 18.03 -16.96
CA ASP A 96 -5.19 18.82 -17.60
C ASP A 96 -4.02 17.96 -18.09
N MET A 97 -3.89 16.73 -17.55
CA MET A 97 -2.88 15.78 -18.02
C MET A 97 -3.30 15.02 -19.30
N LEU A 98 -4.54 15.19 -19.78
CA LEU A 98 -5.11 14.46 -20.92
C LEU A 98 -5.15 15.34 -22.17
N GLN A 99 -4.85 14.74 -23.33
CA GLN A 99 -5.02 15.40 -24.64
C GLN A 99 -6.44 15.30 -25.18
N ASP A 100 -7.22 14.32 -24.69
CA ASP A 100 -8.59 14.03 -25.14
C ASP A 100 -9.59 14.26 -24.01
N ASN A 101 -10.86 14.48 -24.35
CA ASN A 101 -11.93 14.57 -23.37
C ASN A 101 -12.17 13.22 -22.69
N TRP A 102 -12.14 13.19 -21.36
CA TRP A 102 -12.50 12.01 -20.59
C TRP A 102 -14.00 11.69 -20.71
N PRO A 103 -14.37 10.47 -21.13
CA PRO A 103 -15.78 10.11 -21.26
C PRO A 103 -16.35 9.70 -19.90
N GLY A 104 -17.08 10.58 -19.28
CA GLY A 104 -17.72 10.36 -17.98
C GLY A 104 -17.35 11.38 -16.93
N GLN A 105 -17.78 11.13 -15.70
CA GLN A 105 -17.48 12.00 -14.56
C GLN A 105 -16.09 11.72 -14.00
N VAL A 106 -15.42 12.78 -13.55
CA VAL A 106 -14.20 12.70 -12.73
C VAL A 106 -14.44 13.42 -11.41
N SER A 107 -13.68 13.04 -10.41
CA SER A 107 -13.74 13.65 -9.07
C SER A 107 -12.31 13.76 -8.54
N PRO A 108 -11.51 14.70 -9.11
CA PRO A 108 -10.13 14.85 -8.70
C PRO A 108 -10.04 15.31 -7.25
N SER A 109 -9.22 14.64 -6.46
CA SER A 109 -8.91 15.02 -5.10
C SER A 109 -8.02 16.28 -5.07
N GLU A 110 -8.00 16.99 -3.93
CA GLU A 110 -7.07 18.09 -3.72
C GLU A 110 -5.61 17.66 -3.99
N ARG A 111 -5.23 16.45 -3.57
CA ARG A 111 -3.89 15.90 -3.82
C ARG A 111 -3.62 15.64 -5.30
N CYS A 112 -4.63 15.22 -6.05
CA CYS A 112 -4.53 15.06 -7.50
C CYS A 112 -4.15 16.40 -8.15
N LEU A 113 -4.90 17.46 -7.84
CA LEU A 113 -4.72 18.77 -8.45
C LEU A 113 -3.49 19.54 -7.93
N THR A 114 -3.18 19.43 -6.63
CA THR A 114 -2.09 20.21 -6.03
C THR A 114 -0.76 19.48 -6.02
N LEU A 115 -0.77 18.15 -5.91
CA LEU A 115 0.44 17.31 -5.79
C LEU A 115 0.71 16.46 -7.02
N GLY A 116 -0.20 16.39 -7.98
CA GLY A 116 -0.11 15.49 -9.11
C GLY A 116 -0.18 13.99 -8.72
N ASN A 117 -0.77 13.67 -7.57
CA ASN A 117 -0.82 12.31 -6.98
C ASN A 117 -2.25 11.74 -7.00
N GLY A 118 -2.94 11.84 -8.14
CA GLY A 118 -4.23 11.21 -8.40
C GLY A 118 -4.11 9.73 -8.75
N LEU A 119 -5.08 9.22 -9.50
CA LEU A 119 -5.08 7.84 -10.01
C LEU A 119 -3.82 7.54 -10.85
N VAL A 120 -3.46 8.46 -11.73
CA VAL A 120 -2.20 8.45 -12.48
C VAL A 120 -1.39 9.66 -12.02
N PHE A 121 -0.12 9.45 -11.66
CA PHE A 121 0.71 10.57 -11.21
C PHE A 121 1.13 11.44 -12.40
N SER A 122 0.90 12.74 -12.28
CA SER A 122 1.37 13.74 -13.26
C SER A 122 2.72 14.36 -12.87
N GLN A 123 3.08 14.31 -11.59
CA GLN A 123 4.32 14.91 -11.05
C GLN A 123 5.07 13.94 -10.15
N THR A 124 6.40 14.08 -10.11
CA THR A 124 7.26 13.42 -9.12
C THR A 124 7.06 14.04 -7.72
N THR A 125 7.68 13.44 -6.71
CA THR A 125 7.72 14.02 -5.36
C THR A 125 8.45 15.37 -5.28
N ALA A 126 9.29 15.69 -6.28
CA ALA A 126 9.97 16.97 -6.43
C ALA A 126 9.18 17.98 -7.27
N ARG A 127 7.93 17.69 -7.62
CA ARG A 127 7.04 18.52 -8.45
C ARG A 127 7.51 18.69 -9.90
N THR A 128 8.32 17.77 -10.39
CA THR A 128 8.70 17.74 -11.81
C THR A 128 7.64 16.95 -12.58
N PRO A 129 7.15 17.45 -13.72
CA PRO A 129 6.24 16.68 -14.59
C PRO A 129 6.87 15.34 -14.97
N ILE A 130 6.08 14.25 -14.84
CA ILE A 130 6.54 12.90 -15.18
C ILE A 130 6.60 12.70 -16.69
N TYR A 131 5.72 13.35 -17.43
CA TYR A 131 5.58 13.18 -18.88
C TYR A 131 5.97 14.48 -19.62
N ALA A 132 6.67 14.36 -20.76
CA ALA A 132 6.90 15.46 -21.70
C ALA A 132 5.69 15.75 -22.59
N ARG A 133 4.59 15.03 -22.43
CA ARG A 133 3.37 15.10 -23.22
C ARG A 133 2.13 14.90 -22.37
N GLN A 134 0.99 15.24 -22.88
CA GLN A 134 -0.28 14.77 -22.33
C GLN A 134 -0.50 13.27 -22.66
N LEU A 135 -1.19 12.57 -21.80
CA LEU A 135 -1.61 11.19 -22.02
C LEU A 135 -2.92 11.18 -22.80
N ASN A 136 -3.15 10.14 -23.61
CA ASN A 136 -4.47 9.95 -24.20
C ASN A 136 -5.38 9.11 -23.27
N VAL A 137 -6.68 9.27 -23.45
CA VAL A 137 -7.69 8.57 -22.65
C VAL A 137 -7.52 7.05 -22.74
N ARG A 138 -7.10 6.51 -23.89
CA ARG A 138 -6.92 5.06 -24.07
C ARG A 138 -5.77 4.52 -23.21
N GLU A 139 -4.68 5.28 -23.02
CA GLU A 139 -3.57 4.89 -22.13
C GLU A 139 -4.07 4.78 -20.68
N VAL A 140 -4.79 5.78 -20.18
CA VAL A 140 -5.32 5.76 -18.82
C VAL A 140 -6.31 4.61 -18.62
N ARG A 141 -7.22 4.39 -19.58
CA ARG A 141 -8.15 3.26 -19.55
C ARG A 141 -7.44 1.90 -19.60
N HIS A 142 -6.36 1.79 -20.39
CA HIS A 142 -5.53 0.59 -20.41
C HIS A 142 -4.94 0.29 -19.02
N ARG A 143 -4.40 1.31 -18.34
CA ARG A 143 -3.87 1.17 -16.98
C ARG A 143 -4.94 0.77 -15.98
N ILE A 144 -6.14 1.34 -16.07
CA ILE A 144 -7.28 0.96 -15.22
C ILE A 144 -7.62 -0.52 -15.44
N ALA A 145 -7.87 -0.94 -16.68
CA ALA A 145 -8.36 -2.27 -17.00
C ALA A 145 -7.32 -3.39 -16.72
N ASN A 146 -6.01 -3.11 -16.88
CA ASN A 146 -4.98 -4.13 -16.79
C ASN A 146 -4.16 -4.11 -15.48
N TYR A 147 -4.30 -3.08 -14.64
CA TYR A 147 -3.54 -2.94 -13.40
C TYR A 147 -4.43 -2.61 -12.21
N TRP A 148 -5.24 -1.54 -12.30
CA TRP A 148 -6.07 -1.10 -11.19
C TRP A 148 -7.22 -2.08 -10.89
N GLU A 149 -8.01 -2.44 -11.90
CA GLU A 149 -9.12 -3.39 -11.75
C GLU A 149 -8.65 -4.78 -11.26
N PRO A 150 -7.61 -5.42 -11.85
CA PRO A 150 -7.13 -6.71 -11.38
C PRO A 150 -6.68 -6.69 -9.92
N TYR A 151 -5.99 -5.61 -9.48
CA TYR A 151 -5.59 -5.46 -8.08
C TYR A 151 -6.81 -5.36 -7.16
N ARG A 152 -7.75 -4.50 -7.49
CA ARG A 152 -8.97 -4.28 -6.69
C ARG A 152 -9.83 -5.55 -6.63
N GLN A 153 -9.94 -6.28 -7.72
CA GLN A 153 -10.65 -7.56 -7.77
C GLN A 153 -9.97 -8.61 -6.87
N ALA A 154 -8.65 -8.75 -6.95
CA ALA A 154 -7.92 -9.71 -6.13
C ALA A 154 -8.04 -9.39 -4.62
N LEU A 155 -7.93 -8.10 -4.24
CA LEU A 155 -8.11 -7.66 -2.87
C LEU A 155 -9.56 -7.87 -2.38
N THR A 156 -10.56 -7.51 -3.20
CA THR A 156 -11.98 -7.72 -2.89
C THR A 156 -12.26 -9.20 -2.66
N GLN A 157 -11.79 -10.07 -3.56
CA GLN A 157 -11.96 -11.52 -3.41
C GLN A 157 -11.32 -12.06 -2.13
N ALA A 158 -10.10 -11.61 -1.80
CA ALA A 158 -9.43 -12.04 -0.58
C ALA A 158 -10.20 -11.60 0.69
N LEU A 159 -10.75 -10.37 0.69
CA LEU A 159 -11.54 -9.83 1.79
C LEU A 159 -12.91 -10.53 1.91
N GLU A 160 -13.55 -10.88 0.80
CA GLU A 160 -14.79 -11.65 0.81
C GLU A 160 -14.57 -13.06 1.36
N GLU A 161 -13.49 -13.72 0.94
CA GLU A 161 -13.11 -15.04 1.47
C GLU A 161 -12.86 -14.96 2.99
N ALA A 162 -12.18 -13.94 3.48
CA ALA A 162 -11.93 -13.70 4.89
C ALA A 162 -13.20 -13.41 5.69
N SER A 163 -14.21 -12.79 5.06
CA SER A 163 -15.48 -12.40 5.70
C SER A 163 -16.43 -13.57 6.01
N LYS A 164 -16.15 -14.80 5.58
CA LYS A 164 -17.02 -15.97 5.77
C LYS A 164 -17.32 -16.29 7.25
N THR A 165 -16.49 -15.80 8.15
CA THR A 165 -16.69 -15.92 9.60
C THR A 165 -17.51 -14.77 10.21
N GLY A 166 -18.05 -13.86 9.39
CA GLY A 166 -18.85 -12.71 9.83
C GLY A 166 -18.04 -11.49 10.30
N ALA A 167 -16.71 -11.59 10.31
CA ALA A 167 -15.80 -10.48 10.58
C ALA A 167 -14.55 -10.62 9.71
N ARG A 168 -13.84 -9.51 9.48
CA ARG A 168 -12.56 -9.51 8.76
C ARG A 168 -11.66 -8.39 9.26
N TRP A 169 -10.35 -8.63 9.12
CA TRP A 169 -9.30 -7.68 9.45
C TRP A 169 -8.43 -7.43 8.22
N HIS A 170 -8.36 -6.17 7.82
CA HIS A 170 -7.58 -5.71 6.68
C HIS A 170 -6.47 -4.78 7.17
N LEU A 171 -5.21 -5.08 6.80
CA LEU A 171 -4.05 -4.23 7.04
C LEU A 171 -3.55 -3.70 5.69
N ASN A 172 -3.67 -2.40 5.48
CA ASN A 172 -3.21 -1.71 4.29
C ASN A 172 -1.78 -1.19 4.55
N LEU A 173 -0.79 -1.79 3.89
CA LEU A 173 0.63 -1.70 4.23
C LEU A 173 1.35 -0.66 3.39
N HIS A 174 1.99 0.29 4.06
CA HIS A 174 2.70 1.41 3.47
C HIS A 174 4.01 1.72 4.18
N SER A 175 4.76 2.65 3.59
CA SER A 175 5.87 3.32 4.26
C SER A 175 5.90 4.80 3.93
N MET A 176 6.20 5.59 4.92
CA MET A 176 6.34 7.04 4.81
C MET A 176 7.81 7.48 4.78
N PRO A 177 8.14 8.53 4.02
CA PRO A 177 9.48 9.11 4.03
C PRO A 177 9.80 9.70 5.40
N SER A 178 11.08 9.71 5.79
CA SER A 178 11.54 10.25 7.08
C SER A 178 11.24 11.75 7.27
N ASN A 179 11.02 12.48 6.17
CA ASN A 179 10.60 13.88 6.15
C ASN A 179 9.12 14.06 5.81
N ALA A 180 8.24 13.18 6.27
CA ALA A 180 6.82 13.16 5.91
C ALA A 180 6.10 14.50 6.16
N TYR A 181 6.35 15.15 7.31
CA TYR A 181 5.74 16.46 7.61
C TYR A 181 6.16 17.54 6.62
N GLU A 182 7.46 17.61 6.28
CA GLU A 182 7.99 18.56 5.29
C GLU A 182 7.32 18.35 3.92
N ARG A 183 7.21 17.08 3.47
CA ARG A 183 6.54 16.75 2.19
C ARG A 183 5.06 17.12 2.15
N LEU A 184 4.42 17.15 3.31
CA LEU A 184 3.03 17.59 3.45
C LEU A 184 2.90 19.11 3.65
N GLY A 185 4.01 19.86 3.67
CA GLY A 185 4.00 21.30 3.98
C GLY A 185 3.54 21.60 5.41
N ARG A 186 3.69 20.65 6.33
CA ARG A 186 3.24 20.76 7.73
C ARG A 186 4.41 20.99 8.67
N VAL A 187 4.21 21.81 9.68
CA VAL A 187 5.17 21.92 10.79
C VAL A 187 5.07 20.63 11.64
N ALA A 188 6.22 20.00 11.88
CA ALA A 188 6.27 18.79 12.70
C ALA A 188 5.98 19.15 14.17
N PRO A 189 5.04 18.48 14.87
CA PRO A 189 4.78 18.69 16.29
C PRO A 189 5.90 18.08 17.16
N GLY A 190 6.76 17.25 16.58
CA GLY A 190 7.87 16.54 17.21
C GLY A 190 8.56 15.61 16.24
N PRO A 191 9.43 14.72 16.69
CA PRO A 191 10.04 13.69 15.84
C PRO A 191 8.97 12.80 15.21
N LEU A 192 9.10 12.51 13.91
CA LEU A 192 8.20 11.59 13.20
C LEU A 192 8.18 10.23 13.92
N ALA A 193 6.99 9.68 14.12
CA ALA A 193 6.83 8.37 14.71
C ALA A 193 7.48 7.26 13.83
N ASP A 194 7.83 6.16 14.47
CA ASP A 194 8.39 4.99 13.78
C ASP A 194 7.31 4.25 12.98
N VAL A 195 6.08 4.22 13.52
CA VAL A 195 4.90 3.64 12.89
C VAL A 195 3.73 4.62 13.03
N VAL A 196 2.99 4.83 11.96
CA VAL A 196 1.74 5.58 11.99
C VAL A 196 0.59 4.65 11.60
N LEU A 197 -0.45 4.60 12.44
CA LEU A 197 -1.67 3.87 12.17
C LEU A 197 -2.74 4.86 11.70
N GLY A 198 -3.35 4.56 10.55
CA GLY A 198 -4.42 5.34 9.98
C GLY A 198 -5.73 4.55 10.01
N ASP A 199 -6.75 5.07 10.70
CA ASP A 199 -8.08 4.46 10.82
C ASP A 199 -9.21 5.38 10.33
N LEU A 200 -8.86 6.41 9.56
CA LEU A 200 -9.76 7.47 9.10
C LEU A 200 -10.49 8.17 10.27
N ASN A 201 -9.80 8.34 11.39
CA ASN A 201 -10.34 8.88 12.65
C ASN A 201 -11.51 8.03 13.18
N GLY A 202 -11.28 6.71 13.28
CA GLY A 202 -12.23 5.72 13.81
C GLY A 202 -13.33 5.29 12.83
N ARG A 203 -13.26 5.71 11.55
CA ARG A 203 -14.29 5.38 10.57
C ARG A 203 -14.06 4.07 9.84
N SER A 204 -12.82 3.61 9.73
CA SER A 204 -12.48 2.38 9.01
C SER A 204 -12.04 1.23 9.91
N CYS A 205 -11.71 1.54 11.16
CA CYS A 205 -11.24 0.57 12.13
C CYS A 205 -11.73 0.95 13.54
N SER A 206 -12.02 -0.04 14.37
CA SER A 206 -12.38 0.16 15.76
C SER A 206 -11.18 0.65 16.59
N ALA A 207 -11.46 1.46 17.62
CA ALA A 207 -10.42 1.92 18.54
C ALA A 207 -9.73 0.74 19.26
N GLU A 208 -10.47 -0.32 19.54
CA GLU A 208 -9.95 -1.54 20.17
C GLU A 208 -8.88 -2.20 19.31
N PHE A 209 -9.16 -2.43 18.02
CA PHE A 209 -8.20 -3.08 17.13
C PHE A 209 -7.03 -2.15 16.78
N THR A 210 -7.28 -0.85 16.58
CA THR A 210 -6.22 0.15 16.37
C THR A 210 -5.25 0.16 17.55
N GLU A 211 -5.74 0.16 18.79
CA GLU A 211 -4.89 0.15 19.99
C GLU A 211 -4.17 -1.19 20.19
N LEU A 212 -4.79 -2.32 19.85
CA LEU A 212 -4.13 -3.63 19.87
C LEU A 212 -2.89 -3.63 18.97
N VAL A 213 -3.02 -3.16 17.74
CA VAL A 213 -1.89 -3.06 16.80
C VAL A 213 -0.85 -2.06 17.29
N ALA A 214 -1.29 -0.91 17.83
CA ALA A 214 -0.39 0.09 18.42
C ALA A 214 0.40 -0.48 19.60
N ALA A 215 -0.26 -1.20 20.50
CA ALA A 215 0.38 -1.85 21.64
C ALA A 215 1.41 -2.91 21.21
N ALA A 216 1.09 -3.71 20.19
CA ALA A 216 1.99 -4.71 19.64
C ALA A 216 3.30 -4.09 19.13
N PHE A 217 3.25 -2.94 18.43
CA PHE A 217 4.44 -2.21 18.01
C PHE A 217 5.18 -1.55 19.19
N ARG A 218 4.45 -0.91 20.13
CA ARG A 218 5.06 -0.26 21.30
C ARG A 218 5.80 -1.24 22.21
N GLN A 219 5.29 -2.46 22.38
CA GLN A 219 5.96 -3.52 23.16
C GLN A 219 7.32 -3.91 22.55
N ARG A 220 7.51 -3.68 21.25
CA ARG A 220 8.78 -3.89 20.55
C ARG A 220 9.66 -2.64 20.44
N GLY A 221 9.29 -1.58 21.20
CA GLY A 221 10.08 -0.36 21.32
C GLY A 221 9.83 0.69 20.25
N TYR A 222 8.84 0.53 19.38
CA TYR A 222 8.50 1.52 18.35
C TYR A 222 7.59 2.63 18.89
N ARG A 223 7.87 3.86 18.49
CA ARG A 223 6.99 5.01 18.71
C ARG A 223 5.84 4.96 17.72
N VAL A 224 4.60 4.92 18.22
CA VAL A 224 3.41 4.80 17.41
C VAL A 224 2.56 6.07 17.54
N ALA A 225 2.20 6.67 16.40
CA ALA A 225 1.19 7.71 16.30
C ALA A 225 -0.06 7.17 15.58
N ILE A 226 -1.21 7.79 15.84
CA ILE A 226 -2.49 7.44 15.22
C ILE A 226 -2.98 8.65 14.43
N ASN A 227 -3.28 8.43 13.13
CA ASN A 227 -3.80 9.44 12.20
C ASN A 227 -2.90 10.69 11.98
N ASP A 228 -1.66 10.66 12.40
CA ASP A 228 -0.73 11.78 12.22
C ASP A 228 0.67 11.31 11.77
N PRO A 229 1.16 11.71 10.59
CA PRO A 229 0.55 12.66 9.64
C PRO A 229 -0.43 12.03 8.63
N TYR A 230 -0.60 10.71 8.61
CA TYR A 230 -1.45 10.00 7.65
C TYR A 230 -2.60 9.27 8.36
N SER A 231 -3.83 9.49 7.88
CA SER A 231 -5.03 8.90 8.49
C SER A 231 -5.69 7.80 7.65
N GLY A 232 -5.16 7.51 6.47
CA GLY A 232 -5.71 6.51 5.55
C GLY A 232 -6.27 7.10 4.26
N GLN A 233 -6.53 6.23 3.27
CA GLN A 233 -6.93 6.60 1.92
C GLN A 233 -8.12 5.75 1.42
N ASP A 234 -8.23 5.59 0.10
CA ASP A 234 -9.38 5.07 -0.62
C ASP A 234 -9.74 3.62 -0.24
N LEU A 235 -8.74 2.73 -0.15
CA LEU A 235 -8.97 1.33 0.22
C LEU A 235 -9.62 1.19 1.61
N LEU A 236 -9.23 2.06 2.55
CA LEU A 236 -9.84 2.04 3.88
C LEU A 236 -11.31 2.51 3.85
N ARG A 237 -11.64 3.51 3.01
CA ARG A 237 -13.01 3.99 2.86
C ARG A 237 -13.93 2.94 2.25
N GLU A 238 -13.41 2.16 1.33
CA GLU A 238 -14.17 1.11 0.64
C GLU A 238 -14.37 -0.13 1.49
N PHE A 239 -13.33 -0.57 2.20
CA PHE A 239 -13.33 -1.87 2.86
C PHE A 239 -13.55 -1.83 4.36
N GLY A 240 -13.42 -0.66 5.02
CA GLY A 240 -13.61 -0.51 6.45
C GLY A 240 -15.06 -0.19 6.81
N ASP A 241 -15.62 -0.99 7.73
CA ASP A 241 -16.91 -0.76 8.39
C ASP A 241 -16.90 -1.47 9.75
N PRO A 242 -16.31 -0.83 10.79
CA PRO A 242 -16.18 -1.47 12.10
C PRO A 242 -17.52 -1.81 12.75
N SER A 243 -18.62 -1.14 12.35
CA SER A 243 -19.96 -1.46 12.85
C SER A 243 -20.43 -2.86 12.42
N ARG A 244 -19.88 -3.37 11.34
CA ARG A 244 -20.11 -4.73 10.80
C ARG A 244 -19.02 -5.73 11.17
N GLY A 245 -18.00 -5.31 11.95
CA GLY A 245 -16.82 -6.10 12.23
C GLY A 245 -15.84 -6.19 11.05
N PHE A 246 -15.87 -5.22 10.15
CA PHE A 246 -14.93 -5.11 9.03
C PHE A 246 -13.88 -4.05 9.34
N GLU A 247 -12.80 -4.50 9.97
CA GLU A 247 -11.69 -3.65 10.35
C GLU A 247 -10.79 -3.37 9.14
N SER A 248 -10.42 -2.11 8.90
CA SER A 248 -9.47 -1.72 7.86
C SER A 248 -8.53 -0.64 8.39
N LEU A 249 -7.25 -1.01 8.58
CA LEU A 249 -6.22 -0.20 9.24
C LEU A 249 -5.04 0.00 8.31
N GLN A 250 -4.65 1.25 8.06
CA GLN A 250 -3.41 1.57 7.35
C GLN A 250 -2.24 1.55 8.32
N ILE A 251 -1.11 0.97 7.88
CA ILE A 251 0.14 0.96 8.63
C ILE A 251 1.23 1.61 7.78
N GLU A 252 1.75 2.74 8.27
CA GLU A 252 2.86 3.49 7.66
C GLU A 252 4.14 3.27 8.46
N LEU A 253 5.12 2.59 7.89
CA LEU A 253 6.44 2.42 8.48
C LEU A 253 7.35 3.58 8.09
N ASN A 254 8.03 4.22 9.05
CA ASN A 254 9.06 5.21 8.75
C ASN A 254 10.21 4.54 8.00
N ARG A 255 10.49 4.99 6.77
CA ARG A 255 11.54 4.42 5.90
C ARG A 255 12.92 4.44 6.55
N ALA A 256 13.21 5.41 7.41
CA ALA A 256 14.48 5.47 8.15
C ALA A 256 14.76 4.23 9.02
N LEU A 257 13.74 3.43 9.35
CA LEU A 257 13.92 2.20 10.13
C LEU A 257 14.58 1.07 9.34
N TYR A 258 14.44 1.06 7.99
CA TYR A 258 14.81 -0.11 7.20
C TYR A 258 15.44 0.21 5.85
N LEU A 259 15.38 1.46 5.37
CA LEU A 259 15.69 1.84 3.99
C LEU A 259 16.65 3.02 3.96
N ASN A 260 17.69 2.93 3.16
CA ASN A 260 18.39 4.10 2.66
C ASN A 260 17.51 4.75 1.60
N GLU A 261 16.90 5.89 1.90
CA GLU A 261 15.93 6.53 1.01
C GLU A 261 16.54 7.07 -0.29
N GLN A 262 17.85 7.26 -0.35
CA GLN A 262 18.56 7.70 -1.55
C GLN A 262 18.91 6.54 -2.48
N SER A 263 19.55 5.48 -1.96
CA SER A 263 19.95 4.31 -2.75
C SER A 263 18.82 3.29 -2.92
N ARG A 264 17.78 3.34 -2.09
CA ARG A 264 16.69 2.36 -1.98
C ARG A 264 17.15 0.98 -1.51
N GLU A 265 18.32 0.88 -0.92
CA GLU A 265 18.86 -0.34 -0.35
C GLU A 265 18.40 -0.53 1.10
N LEU A 266 18.26 -1.80 1.50
CA LEU A 266 17.93 -2.15 2.87
C LEU A 266 19.07 -1.76 3.83
N LEU A 267 18.71 -1.18 4.96
CA LEU A 267 19.61 -0.97 6.09
C LEU A 267 19.80 -2.29 6.86
N PRO A 268 20.91 -2.46 7.62
CA PRO A 268 21.10 -3.62 8.49
C PRO A 268 19.96 -3.85 9.49
N SER A 269 19.31 -2.78 9.96
CA SER A 269 18.14 -2.80 10.85
C SER A 269 16.89 -3.42 10.23
N ALA A 270 16.80 -3.53 8.89
CA ALA A 270 15.63 -4.05 8.19
C ALA A 270 15.29 -5.50 8.60
N THR A 271 16.30 -6.34 8.85
CA THR A 271 16.07 -7.73 9.29
C THR A 271 15.43 -7.78 10.67
N THR A 272 15.85 -6.92 11.59
CA THR A 272 15.25 -6.81 12.93
C THR A 272 13.81 -6.30 12.84
N LEU A 273 13.57 -5.27 12.04
CA LEU A 273 12.21 -4.77 11.82
C LEU A 273 11.28 -5.86 11.25
N ARG A 274 11.75 -6.62 10.24
CA ARG A 274 10.99 -7.72 9.65
C ARG A 274 10.66 -8.81 10.68
N ALA A 275 11.61 -9.17 11.53
CA ALA A 275 11.37 -10.14 12.62
C ALA A 275 10.32 -9.61 13.62
N ASN A 276 10.42 -8.35 14.04
CA ASN A 276 9.45 -7.73 14.92
C ASN A 276 8.05 -7.64 14.29
N ILE A 277 7.96 -7.38 12.98
CA ILE A 277 6.68 -7.39 12.24
C ILE A 277 6.08 -8.81 12.22
N ALA A 278 6.88 -9.85 12.06
CA ALA A 278 6.39 -11.23 12.13
C ALA A 278 5.77 -11.55 13.51
N GLU A 279 6.36 -11.04 14.59
CA GLU A 279 5.79 -11.17 15.93
C GLU A 279 4.51 -10.32 16.12
N VAL A 280 4.46 -9.09 15.56
CA VAL A 280 3.21 -8.28 15.53
C VAL A 280 2.09 -9.03 14.82
N LEU A 281 2.40 -9.67 13.69
CA LEU A 281 1.43 -10.52 12.98
C LEU A 281 0.94 -11.69 13.83
N GLN A 282 1.79 -12.30 14.67
CA GLN A 282 1.38 -13.36 15.59
C GLN A 282 0.40 -12.85 16.64
N ASP A 283 0.66 -11.68 17.24
CA ASP A 283 -0.25 -11.06 18.21
C ASP A 283 -1.61 -10.75 17.59
N ILE A 284 -1.63 -10.17 16.39
CA ILE A 284 -2.85 -9.89 15.62
C ILE A 284 -3.59 -11.19 15.31
N ALA A 285 -2.88 -12.23 14.85
CA ALA A 285 -3.49 -13.52 14.53
C ALA A 285 -4.08 -14.22 15.78
N ALA A 286 -3.43 -14.10 16.93
CA ALA A 286 -3.95 -14.62 18.19
C ALA A 286 -5.26 -13.91 18.59
N HIS A 287 -5.32 -12.59 18.48
CA HIS A 287 -6.53 -11.81 18.71
C HIS A 287 -7.67 -12.24 17.77
N ILE A 288 -7.41 -12.33 16.47
CA ILE A 288 -8.41 -12.73 15.47
C ILE A 288 -8.99 -14.10 15.80
N ARG A 289 -8.14 -15.08 16.14
CA ARG A 289 -8.59 -16.43 16.54
C ARG A 289 -9.47 -16.39 17.78
N SER A 290 -9.12 -15.55 18.77
CA SER A 290 -9.91 -15.42 20.00
C SER A 290 -11.30 -14.83 19.73
N VAL A 291 -11.39 -13.78 18.91
CA VAL A 291 -12.67 -13.13 18.55
C VAL A 291 -13.56 -14.06 17.74
N VAL A 292 -12.99 -14.80 16.79
CA VAL A 292 -13.76 -15.76 15.96
C VAL A 292 -14.26 -16.93 16.81
N ALA A 293 -13.45 -17.47 17.72
CA ALA A 293 -13.84 -18.56 18.62
C ALA A 293 -14.99 -18.17 19.58
N LEU A 294 -15.10 -16.90 19.97
CA LEU A 294 -16.18 -16.40 20.82
C LEU A 294 -17.52 -16.24 20.07
N LYS A 295 -17.49 -16.19 18.73
CA LYS A 295 -18.68 -16.02 17.88
C LYS A 295 -19.20 -17.35 17.31
N SER A 296 -18.42 -18.43 17.45
CA SER A 296 -18.76 -19.81 17.02
C SER A 296 -19.46 -20.60 18.13
#